data_036143b0275e29d13381bcc525a6fdc5
#
_entry.id   036143b0275e29d13381bcc525a6fdc5
#
_cell.length_a   1.000
_cell.length_b   1.000
_cell.length_c   1.000
_cell.angle_alpha   90.00
_cell.angle_beta   90.00
_cell.angle_gamma   90.00
#
_symmetry.space_group_name_H-M   'P 1'
#
loop_
_entity.id
_entity.type
_entity.pdbx_description
1 polymer ?
#
loop_
_entity_poly.entity_id
_entity_poly.type
_entity_poly.pdbx_seq_one_letter_code
_entity_poly.pdbx_strand_id
1 'polypeptide(L)'
;MNKLTINDIDLKNKKVLVRVDFNVPLDDNLKITDDIRITSSLPTIKKIVSDGGMAILMSHLGRPKGKPNPKYSLKPVAERLSQLLGKNVKLAPDCIGDQVKALVNAMKPGDVILLENLRFHEEEEKNDPAFAKQLAELGDVYVNDAFGSAHRAHASTEGLTKFISVSVAGYLMQKELDYLGGAIDNPKRPYLAILGGAKISGKIDVIMNLFSKVDSMIIGGGMAYTFYKAEGKEIGTSLLEAEKIDVAKQVLEKAKTSKMKLLFPVDVVVAKEFNNDSPSEVVSIDKMPSDKMGLDIGPESIKLFREEILKSKTIVWNGPMGVFEMDNFAKGTDAVAQALVEATGKGAITVIGGGDSAAAIAKAGLADKVSHVSTGGGASLEFLEGKILPGVAALTDKK
;
A
#
# COMPACT_ATOMS: atom_id res chain seq x y z
N MET A 1 -11.04 12.78 4.10
CA MET A 1 -11.40 13.38 2.78
C MET A 1 -12.85 13.02 2.45
N ASN A 2 -13.67 14.00 2.06
CA ASN A 2 -15.10 13.78 1.82
C ASN A 2 -15.38 13.62 0.32
N LYS A 3 -15.14 12.41 -0.24
CA LYS A 3 -15.37 12.08 -1.64
C LYS A 3 -16.66 11.30 -1.82
N LEU A 4 -17.34 11.46 -2.96
CA LEU A 4 -18.44 10.58 -3.34
C LEU A 4 -17.97 9.14 -3.46
N THR A 5 -18.82 8.22 -3.08
CA THR A 5 -18.59 6.78 -3.14
C THR A 5 -19.58 6.12 -4.08
N ILE A 6 -19.35 4.88 -4.39
CA ILE A 6 -20.25 4.06 -5.23
C ILE A 6 -21.66 3.94 -4.63
N ASN A 7 -21.83 4.18 -3.33
CA ASN A 7 -23.15 4.18 -2.66
C ASN A 7 -23.92 5.49 -2.85
N ASP A 8 -23.26 6.55 -3.29
CA ASP A 8 -23.87 7.88 -3.43
C ASP A 8 -24.46 8.11 -4.84
N ILE A 9 -24.41 7.12 -5.74
CA ILE A 9 -24.84 7.23 -7.14
C ILE A 9 -25.79 6.10 -7.55
N ASP A 10 -26.66 6.37 -8.52
CA ASP A 10 -27.48 5.33 -9.17
C ASP A 10 -26.66 4.62 -10.27
N LEU A 11 -26.60 3.31 -10.16
CA LEU A 11 -25.84 2.43 -11.08
C LEU A 11 -26.74 1.72 -12.10
N LYS A 12 -28.07 1.77 -11.93
CA LYS A 12 -29.00 1.03 -12.77
C LYS A 12 -28.92 1.47 -14.23
N ASN A 13 -28.71 0.49 -15.11
CA ASN A 13 -28.52 0.68 -16.55
C ASN A 13 -27.33 1.57 -16.94
N LYS A 14 -26.38 1.83 -16.02
CA LYS A 14 -25.19 2.65 -16.29
C LYS A 14 -24.03 1.77 -16.75
N LYS A 15 -23.27 2.28 -17.72
CA LYS A 15 -21.94 1.79 -18.05
C LYS A 15 -20.96 2.37 -17.05
N VAL A 16 -20.49 1.52 -16.14
CA VAL A 16 -19.62 1.92 -15.03
C VAL A 16 -18.19 1.57 -15.39
N LEU A 17 -17.39 2.58 -15.68
CA LEU A 17 -15.96 2.44 -15.97
C LEU A 17 -15.20 2.36 -14.65
N VAL A 18 -14.56 1.23 -14.37
CA VAL A 18 -13.93 0.96 -13.06
C VAL A 18 -12.44 0.80 -13.21
N ARG A 19 -11.65 1.65 -12.53
CA ARG A 19 -10.21 1.44 -12.40
C ARG A 19 -9.94 0.53 -11.21
N VAL A 20 -9.45 -0.65 -11.48
CA VAL A 20 -9.03 -1.66 -10.51
C VAL A 20 -7.51 -1.86 -10.57
N ASP A 21 -6.90 -2.38 -9.52
CA ASP A 21 -5.48 -2.75 -9.52
C ASP A 21 -5.30 -4.27 -9.57
N PHE A 22 -5.30 -4.79 -10.78
CA PHE A 22 -5.08 -6.21 -11.07
C PHE A 22 -3.63 -6.52 -11.46
N ASN A 23 -2.70 -5.72 -10.98
CA ASN A 23 -1.26 -5.96 -11.15
C ASN A 23 -0.81 -7.09 -10.21
N VAL A 24 -1.27 -8.29 -10.51
CA VAL A 24 -1.02 -9.52 -9.73
C VAL A 24 0.34 -10.14 -10.09
N PRO A 25 1.00 -10.85 -9.17
CA PRO A 25 2.19 -11.62 -9.48
C PRO A 25 1.83 -12.86 -10.31
N LEU A 26 2.66 -13.14 -11.32
CA LEU A 26 2.55 -14.30 -12.19
C LEU A 26 3.81 -15.15 -12.08
N ASP A 27 3.67 -16.47 -12.13
CA ASP A 27 4.79 -17.39 -12.30
C ASP A 27 5.30 -17.44 -13.76
N ASP A 28 6.32 -18.23 -14.02
CA ASP A 28 6.91 -18.40 -15.36
C ASP A 28 5.92 -19.01 -16.38
N ASN A 29 4.85 -19.67 -15.90
CA ASN A 29 3.78 -20.23 -16.72
C ASN A 29 2.58 -19.26 -16.85
N LEU A 30 2.73 -18.01 -16.45
CA LEU A 30 1.70 -16.97 -16.43
C LEU A 30 0.50 -17.30 -15.53
N LYS A 31 0.67 -18.14 -14.53
CA LYS A 31 -0.35 -18.41 -13.51
C LYS A 31 -0.26 -17.38 -12.38
N ILE A 32 -1.41 -16.94 -11.93
CA ILE A 32 -1.51 -16.02 -10.78
C ILE A 32 -1.08 -16.77 -9.52
N THR A 33 -0.08 -16.24 -8.81
CA THR A 33 0.44 -16.81 -7.56
C THR A 33 -0.21 -16.18 -6.33
N ASP A 34 -0.77 -14.98 -6.46
CA ASP A 34 -1.53 -14.28 -5.42
C ASP A 34 -2.65 -13.47 -6.08
N ASP A 35 -3.90 -13.69 -5.68
CA ASP A 35 -5.08 -13.04 -6.25
C ASP A 35 -5.75 -12.03 -5.30
N ILE A 36 -5.06 -11.63 -4.21
CA ILE A 36 -5.62 -10.71 -3.20
C ILE A 36 -6.11 -9.39 -3.82
N ARG A 37 -5.43 -8.88 -4.85
CA ARG A 37 -5.83 -7.66 -5.56
C ARG A 37 -7.13 -7.83 -6.34
N ILE A 38 -7.37 -9.00 -6.89
CA ILE A 38 -8.63 -9.31 -7.59
C ILE A 38 -9.75 -9.46 -6.58
N THR A 39 -9.52 -10.26 -5.53
CA THR A 39 -10.54 -10.53 -4.50
C THR A 39 -10.93 -9.26 -3.73
N SER A 40 -9.99 -8.35 -3.50
CA SER A 40 -10.25 -7.07 -2.84
C SER A 40 -11.17 -6.13 -3.64
N SER A 41 -11.22 -6.24 -4.97
CA SER A 41 -12.09 -5.43 -5.82
C SER A 41 -13.47 -6.06 -6.05
N LEU A 42 -13.67 -7.33 -5.65
CA LEU A 42 -14.95 -8.02 -5.86
C LEU A 42 -16.15 -7.32 -5.23
N PRO A 43 -16.08 -6.72 -4.02
CA PRO A 43 -17.23 -6.01 -3.45
C PRO A 43 -17.75 -4.89 -4.35
N THR A 44 -16.87 -4.08 -4.93
CA THR A 44 -17.21 -3.00 -5.87
C THR A 44 -17.85 -3.56 -7.14
N ILE A 45 -17.25 -4.59 -7.74
CA ILE A 45 -17.77 -5.22 -8.96
C ILE A 45 -19.15 -5.84 -8.72
N LYS A 46 -19.31 -6.58 -7.62
CA LYS A 46 -20.59 -7.21 -7.25
C LYS A 46 -21.69 -6.16 -7.00
N LYS A 47 -21.35 -5.03 -6.37
CA LYS A 47 -22.29 -3.91 -6.16
C LYS A 47 -22.80 -3.39 -7.50
N ILE A 48 -21.94 -3.12 -8.46
CA ILE A 48 -22.34 -2.65 -9.80
C ILE A 48 -23.29 -3.65 -10.47
N VAL A 49 -22.92 -4.92 -10.44
CA VAL A 49 -23.72 -6.00 -11.06
C VAL A 49 -25.06 -6.16 -10.37
N SER A 50 -25.11 -6.17 -9.04
CA SER A 50 -26.35 -6.35 -8.27
C SER A 50 -27.32 -5.17 -8.42
N ASP A 51 -26.81 -3.98 -8.63
CA ASP A 51 -27.62 -2.78 -8.85
C ASP A 51 -28.08 -2.60 -10.31
N GLY A 52 -27.78 -3.59 -11.18
CA GLY A 52 -28.18 -3.57 -12.58
C GLY A 52 -27.30 -2.66 -13.46
N GLY A 53 -26.10 -2.36 -13.03
CA GLY A 53 -25.07 -1.68 -13.82
C GLY A 53 -24.31 -2.64 -14.72
N MET A 54 -23.49 -2.10 -15.62
CA MET A 54 -22.56 -2.81 -16.50
C MET A 54 -21.15 -2.43 -16.12
N ALA A 55 -20.34 -3.41 -15.66
CA ALA A 55 -18.98 -3.14 -15.17
C ALA A 55 -17.96 -3.25 -16.32
N ILE A 56 -17.28 -2.15 -16.61
CA ILE A 56 -16.19 -2.07 -17.59
C ILE A 56 -14.90 -1.87 -16.79
N LEU A 57 -14.16 -2.95 -16.57
CA LEU A 57 -12.96 -2.95 -15.73
C LEU A 57 -11.73 -2.61 -16.55
N MET A 58 -10.87 -1.76 -16.01
CA MET A 58 -9.58 -1.41 -16.59
C MET A 58 -8.47 -1.48 -15.56
N SER A 59 -7.34 -2.04 -15.94
CA SER A 59 -6.17 -2.21 -15.10
C SER A 59 -4.88 -2.18 -15.90
N HIS A 60 -3.78 -2.07 -15.19
CA HIS A 60 -2.45 -2.36 -15.72
C HIS A 60 -1.94 -3.70 -15.18
N LEU A 61 -0.99 -4.32 -15.88
CA LEU A 61 -0.21 -5.46 -15.45
C LEU A 61 1.24 -5.28 -15.88
N GLY A 62 2.16 -5.29 -14.91
CA GLY A 62 3.59 -5.16 -15.16
C GLY A 62 4.01 -3.85 -15.83
N ARG A 63 5.11 -3.94 -16.61
CA ARG A 63 5.70 -2.78 -17.31
C ARG A 63 6.03 -3.14 -18.77
N PRO A 64 5.03 -3.20 -19.66
CA PRO A 64 5.20 -3.58 -21.06
C PRO A 64 5.85 -2.49 -21.94
N LYS A 65 6.09 -1.29 -21.39
CA LYS A 65 6.75 -0.15 -22.09
C LYS A 65 5.98 0.33 -23.34
N GLY A 66 4.68 0.46 -23.23
CA GLY A 66 3.82 0.99 -24.28
C GLY A 66 3.64 0.08 -25.50
N LYS A 67 3.83 -1.23 -25.34
CA LYS A 67 3.69 -2.19 -26.45
C LYS A 67 2.93 -3.45 -26.00
N PRO A 68 2.03 -3.98 -26.84
CA PRO A 68 1.41 -5.28 -26.59
C PRO A 68 2.46 -6.38 -26.39
N ASN A 69 2.29 -7.15 -25.32
CA ASN A 69 3.16 -8.27 -25.00
C ASN A 69 2.34 -9.36 -24.27
N PRO A 70 2.27 -10.60 -24.81
CA PRO A 70 1.48 -11.68 -24.22
C PRO A 70 1.77 -11.95 -22.74
N LYS A 71 3.03 -11.73 -22.31
CA LYS A 71 3.42 -11.87 -20.90
C LYS A 71 2.64 -10.93 -19.96
N TYR A 72 2.19 -9.81 -20.47
CA TYR A 72 1.49 -8.78 -19.71
C TYR A 72 0.02 -8.64 -20.09
N SER A 73 -0.55 -9.63 -20.84
CA SER A 73 -1.98 -9.68 -21.10
C SER A 73 -2.77 -9.94 -19.83
N LEU A 74 -3.92 -9.29 -19.69
CA LEU A 74 -4.84 -9.51 -18.57
C LEU A 74 -5.69 -10.79 -18.74
N LYS A 75 -5.37 -11.65 -19.71
CA LYS A 75 -6.11 -12.91 -19.95
C LYS A 75 -6.18 -13.80 -18.70
N PRO A 76 -5.09 -14.09 -17.96
CA PRO A 76 -5.16 -14.89 -16.73
C PRO A 76 -6.06 -14.25 -15.67
N VAL A 77 -6.08 -12.92 -15.63
CA VAL A 77 -6.93 -12.16 -14.70
C VAL A 77 -8.42 -12.29 -15.07
N ALA A 78 -8.76 -12.19 -16.37
CA ALA A 78 -10.14 -12.38 -16.84
C ALA A 78 -10.67 -13.79 -16.54
N GLU A 79 -9.83 -14.82 -16.72
CA GLU A 79 -10.16 -16.21 -16.39
C GLU A 79 -10.38 -16.38 -14.87
N ARG A 80 -9.49 -15.84 -14.03
CA ARG A 80 -9.64 -15.91 -12.57
C ARG A 80 -10.85 -15.14 -12.08
N LEU A 81 -11.09 -13.96 -12.62
CA LEU A 81 -12.24 -13.14 -12.26
C LEU A 81 -13.57 -13.82 -12.65
N SER A 82 -13.59 -14.51 -13.81
CA SER A 82 -14.75 -15.31 -14.23
C SER A 82 -15.09 -16.40 -13.22
N GLN A 83 -14.08 -17.11 -12.71
CA GLN A 83 -14.26 -18.12 -11.66
C GLN A 83 -14.83 -17.52 -10.37
N LEU A 84 -14.25 -16.38 -9.91
CA LEU A 84 -14.64 -15.71 -8.67
C LEU A 84 -16.04 -15.09 -8.70
N LEU A 85 -16.49 -14.65 -9.89
CA LEU A 85 -17.82 -14.08 -10.10
C LEU A 85 -18.88 -15.14 -10.48
N GLY A 86 -18.47 -16.35 -10.85
CA GLY A 86 -19.36 -17.40 -11.33
C GLY A 86 -20.05 -17.04 -12.65
N LYS A 87 -19.43 -16.15 -13.46
CA LYS A 87 -19.93 -15.70 -14.76
C LYS A 87 -18.80 -15.41 -15.74
N ASN A 88 -19.09 -15.44 -17.02
CA ASN A 88 -18.09 -15.15 -18.04
C ASN A 88 -17.72 -13.64 -18.03
N VAL A 89 -16.44 -13.35 -17.81
CA VAL A 89 -15.84 -12.02 -17.98
C VAL A 89 -15.07 -12.01 -19.28
N LYS A 90 -15.56 -11.27 -20.26
CA LYS A 90 -14.86 -11.14 -21.56
C LYS A 90 -13.66 -10.23 -21.42
N LEU A 91 -12.50 -10.67 -21.95
CA LEU A 91 -11.38 -9.78 -22.19
C LEU A 91 -11.59 -9.08 -23.53
N ALA A 92 -11.55 -7.75 -23.53
CA ALA A 92 -11.57 -6.96 -24.75
C ALA A 92 -10.22 -7.07 -25.50
N PRO A 93 -10.18 -6.88 -26.83
CA PRO A 93 -8.94 -7.00 -27.61
C PRO A 93 -7.95 -5.86 -27.33
N ASP A 94 -8.40 -4.75 -26.77
CA ASP A 94 -7.64 -3.56 -26.38
C ASP A 94 -8.37 -2.82 -25.25
N CYS A 95 -7.87 -1.68 -24.81
CA CYS A 95 -8.54 -0.80 -23.84
C CYS A 95 -9.27 0.38 -24.50
N ILE A 96 -9.05 0.65 -25.77
CA ILE A 96 -9.69 1.72 -26.59
C ILE A 96 -10.02 1.20 -28.00
N GLY A 97 -10.67 2.03 -28.79
CA GLY A 97 -10.92 1.79 -30.21
C GLY A 97 -12.31 1.21 -30.51
N ASP A 98 -12.62 1.10 -31.80
CA ASP A 98 -13.98 0.80 -32.28
C ASP A 98 -14.46 -0.59 -31.88
N GLN A 99 -13.58 -1.60 -31.86
CA GLN A 99 -13.93 -2.94 -31.42
C GLN A 99 -14.31 -2.97 -29.94
N VAL A 100 -13.60 -2.21 -29.09
CA VAL A 100 -13.92 -2.07 -27.67
C VAL A 100 -15.24 -1.34 -27.49
N LYS A 101 -15.47 -0.24 -28.22
CA LYS A 101 -16.75 0.49 -28.21
C LYS A 101 -17.92 -0.42 -28.61
N ALA A 102 -17.74 -1.23 -29.63
CA ALA A 102 -18.78 -2.18 -30.07
C ALA A 102 -19.11 -3.21 -28.98
N LEU A 103 -18.08 -3.78 -28.30
CA LEU A 103 -18.28 -4.69 -27.17
C LEU A 103 -19.01 -4.03 -26.01
N VAL A 104 -18.60 -2.83 -25.63
CA VAL A 104 -19.22 -2.07 -24.55
C VAL A 104 -20.67 -1.69 -24.87
N ASN A 105 -20.96 -1.33 -26.14
CA ASN A 105 -22.32 -1.01 -26.57
C ASN A 105 -23.27 -2.22 -26.62
N ALA A 106 -22.72 -3.42 -26.74
CA ALA A 106 -23.51 -4.67 -26.73
C ALA A 106 -23.77 -5.21 -25.30
N MET A 107 -23.22 -4.58 -24.24
CA MET A 107 -23.42 -5.00 -22.85
C MET A 107 -24.86 -4.84 -22.40
N LYS A 108 -25.26 -5.73 -21.50
CA LYS A 108 -26.55 -5.72 -20.81
C LYS A 108 -26.35 -5.51 -19.31
N PRO A 109 -27.37 -5.03 -18.58
CA PRO A 109 -27.31 -4.94 -17.12
C PRO A 109 -26.81 -6.23 -16.48
N GLY A 110 -25.81 -6.09 -15.61
CA GLY A 110 -25.15 -7.22 -14.95
C GLY A 110 -23.95 -7.81 -15.67
N ASP A 111 -23.64 -7.37 -16.89
CA ASP A 111 -22.45 -7.82 -17.61
C ASP A 111 -21.16 -7.21 -17.04
N VAL A 112 -20.06 -7.96 -17.19
CA VAL A 112 -18.70 -7.56 -16.80
C VAL A 112 -17.76 -7.78 -17.97
N ILE A 113 -17.01 -6.74 -18.35
CA ILE A 113 -15.94 -6.80 -19.35
C ILE A 113 -14.65 -6.33 -18.69
N LEU A 114 -13.53 -6.99 -18.98
CA LEU A 114 -12.19 -6.53 -18.65
C LEU A 114 -11.52 -5.99 -19.93
N LEU A 115 -11.08 -4.73 -19.90
CA LEU A 115 -10.28 -4.16 -20.98
C LEU A 115 -8.86 -4.75 -20.93
N GLU A 116 -8.16 -4.79 -22.07
CA GLU A 116 -6.77 -5.22 -22.10
C GLU A 116 -5.85 -4.19 -21.41
N ASN A 117 -4.65 -4.61 -21.07
CA ASN A 117 -3.67 -3.88 -20.28
C ASN A 117 -3.47 -2.43 -20.76
N LEU A 118 -3.87 -1.47 -19.94
CA LEU A 118 -3.75 -0.04 -20.21
C LEU A 118 -2.33 0.39 -20.63
N ARG A 119 -1.30 -0.26 -20.07
CA ARG A 119 0.11 0.05 -20.33
C ARG A 119 0.64 -0.53 -21.64
N PHE A 120 -0.19 -1.15 -22.45
CA PHE A 120 0.13 -1.40 -23.86
C PHE A 120 0.16 -0.11 -24.67
N HIS A 121 -0.40 0.96 -24.11
CA HIS A 121 -0.34 2.32 -24.62
C HIS A 121 0.54 3.20 -23.71
N GLU A 122 1.56 3.84 -24.27
CA GLU A 122 2.43 4.74 -23.50
C GLU A 122 1.71 6.01 -23.03
N GLU A 123 0.62 6.37 -23.72
CA GLU A 123 -0.27 7.47 -23.41
C GLU A 123 -0.91 7.35 -22.03
N GLU A 124 -1.09 6.13 -21.52
CA GLU A 124 -1.59 5.88 -20.17
C GLU A 124 -0.69 6.53 -19.11
N GLU A 125 0.61 6.21 -19.13
CA GLU A 125 1.56 6.73 -18.14
C GLU A 125 1.90 8.21 -18.37
N LYS A 126 1.73 8.71 -19.58
CA LYS A 126 1.90 10.13 -19.95
C LYS A 126 0.70 11.00 -19.60
N ASN A 127 -0.40 10.39 -19.14
CA ASN A 127 -1.66 11.09 -18.87
C ASN A 127 -2.17 11.86 -20.09
N ASP A 128 -2.07 11.26 -21.29
CA ASP A 128 -2.45 11.89 -22.54
C ASP A 128 -3.95 12.21 -22.59
N PRO A 129 -4.35 13.45 -22.88
CA PRO A 129 -5.75 13.85 -22.87
C PRO A 129 -6.61 13.16 -23.94
N ALA A 130 -6.05 12.85 -25.12
CA ALA A 130 -6.81 12.20 -26.17
C ALA A 130 -7.08 10.74 -25.83
N PHE A 131 -6.10 10.04 -25.26
CA PHE A 131 -6.27 8.68 -24.73
C PHE A 131 -7.24 8.65 -23.56
N ALA A 132 -7.11 9.57 -22.60
CA ALA A 132 -8.01 9.72 -21.46
C ALA A 132 -9.46 9.94 -21.91
N LYS A 133 -9.69 10.76 -22.93
CA LYS A 133 -11.01 10.98 -23.53
C LYS A 133 -11.58 9.71 -24.17
N GLN A 134 -10.77 8.94 -24.89
CA GLN A 134 -11.22 7.67 -25.49
C GLN A 134 -11.64 6.65 -24.43
N LEU A 135 -10.90 6.57 -23.28
CA LEU A 135 -11.32 5.75 -22.14
C LEU A 135 -12.64 6.24 -21.55
N ALA A 136 -12.79 7.55 -21.35
CA ALA A 136 -13.97 8.17 -20.77
C ALA A 136 -15.24 7.93 -21.61
N GLU A 137 -15.13 7.86 -22.94
CA GLU A 137 -16.25 7.57 -23.85
C GLU A 137 -16.86 6.17 -23.67
N LEU A 138 -16.18 5.28 -22.95
CA LEU A 138 -16.68 3.92 -22.68
C LEU A 138 -17.68 3.85 -21.53
N GLY A 139 -17.78 4.88 -20.67
CA GLY A 139 -18.60 4.84 -19.47
C GLY A 139 -19.44 6.09 -19.22
N ASP A 140 -20.56 5.90 -18.51
CA ASP A 140 -21.42 6.99 -18.06
C ASP A 140 -20.94 7.59 -16.73
N VAL A 141 -20.30 6.75 -15.90
CA VAL A 141 -19.74 7.10 -14.59
C VAL A 141 -18.39 6.42 -14.40
N TYR A 142 -17.53 7.01 -13.60
CA TYR A 142 -16.22 6.47 -13.27
C TYR A 142 -16.14 6.08 -11.80
N VAL A 143 -15.59 4.91 -11.54
CA VAL A 143 -15.27 4.41 -10.19
C VAL A 143 -13.77 4.16 -10.10
N ASN A 144 -13.09 4.82 -9.17
CA ASN A 144 -11.71 4.49 -8.83
C ASN A 144 -11.68 3.54 -7.63
N ASP A 145 -11.23 2.31 -7.86
CA ASP A 145 -11.06 1.27 -6.84
C ASP A 145 -9.60 0.77 -6.78
N ALA A 146 -8.67 1.59 -7.27
CA ALA A 146 -7.25 1.28 -7.40
C ALA A 146 -6.38 2.22 -6.56
N PHE A 147 -6.47 2.13 -5.24
CA PHE A 147 -5.69 2.97 -4.33
C PHE A 147 -4.18 2.85 -4.58
N GLY A 148 -3.67 1.65 -4.86
CA GLY A 148 -2.27 1.40 -5.17
C GLY A 148 -1.72 2.19 -6.38
N SER A 149 -2.60 2.63 -7.29
CA SER A 149 -2.25 3.44 -8.46
C SER A 149 -2.60 4.92 -8.29
N ALA A 150 -3.27 5.32 -7.20
CA ALA A 150 -3.83 6.66 -7.02
C ALA A 150 -2.76 7.76 -6.82
N HIS A 151 -1.53 7.39 -6.48
CA HIS A 151 -0.41 8.32 -6.33
C HIS A 151 0.16 8.82 -7.67
N ARG A 152 -0.30 8.26 -8.79
CA ARG A 152 0.16 8.61 -10.14
C ARG A 152 -0.96 9.27 -10.93
N ALA A 153 -0.65 10.43 -11.54
CA ALA A 153 -1.54 11.09 -12.48
C ALA A 153 -1.44 10.41 -13.85
N HIS A 154 -2.10 9.26 -14.01
CA HIS A 154 -2.20 8.56 -15.29
C HIS A 154 -3.55 8.83 -15.96
N ALA A 155 -3.67 8.52 -17.25
CA ALA A 155 -4.90 8.76 -18.00
C ALA A 155 -6.11 8.03 -17.37
N SER A 156 -5.93 6.79 -16.89
CA SER A 156 -7.00 5.99 -16.27
C SER A 156 -7.28 6.31 -14.80
N THR A 157 -6.42 7.08 -14.11
CA THR A 157 -6.58 7.40 -12.68
C THR A 157 -7.00 8.85 -12.45
N GLU A 158 -6.53 9.77 -13.28
CA GLU A 158 -6.76 11.22 -13.15
C GLU A 158 -7.30 11.83 -14.46
N GLY A 159 -6.65 11.58 -15.61
CA GLY A 159 -6.95 12.28 -16.86
C GLY A 159 -8.38 12.12 -17.32
N LEU A 160 -8.94 10.92 -17.25
CA LEU A 160 -10.29 10.62 -17.73
C LEU A 160 -11.39 11.33 -16.91
N THR A 161 -11.12 11.69 -15.64
CA THR A 161 -12.10 12.39 -14.79
C THR A 161 -12.46 13.78 -15.31
N LYS A 162 -11.63 14.35 -16.21
CA LYS A 162 -11.91 15.63 -16.87
C LYS A 162 -12.98 15.50 -17.97
N PHE A 163 -13.30 14.28 -18.38
CA PHE A 163 -14.25 13.96 -19.44
C PHE A 163 -15.49 13.19 -18.96
N ILE A 164 -15.54 12.82 -17.70
CA ILE A 164 -16.69 12.17 -17.04
C ILE A 164 -17.18 13.07 -15.90
N SER A 165 -18.48 13.35 -15.88
CA SER A 165 -19.06 14.30 -14.92
C SER A 165 -19.10 13.78 -13.47
N VAL A 166 -19.14 12.46 -13.27
CA VAL A 166 -19.25 11.83 -11.96
C VAL A 166 -18.15 10.80 -11.81
N SER A 167 -17.25 11.04 -10.85
CA SER A 167 -16.11 10.19 -10.53
C SER A 167 -16.13 9.88 -9.03
N VAL A 168 -16.27 8.61 -8.66
CA VAL A 168 -16.49 8.19 -7.26
C VAL A 168 -15.49 7.16 -6.79
N ALA A 169 -15.35 7.00 -5.48
CA ALA A 169 -14.55 5.94 -4.87
C ALA A 169 -15.32 4.61 -4.88
N GLY A 170 -14.65 3.52 -5.26
CA GLY A 170 -15.11 2.16 -4.98
C GLY A 170 -14.89 1.79 -3.51
N TYR A 171 -15.34 0.62 -3.10
CA TYR A 171 -15.24 0.18 -1.70
C TYR A 171 -13.82 -0.01 -1.20
N LEU A 172 -12.90 -0.52 -2.04
CA LEU A 172 -11.51 -0.64 -1.66
C LEU A 172 -10.87 0.74 -1.44
N MET A 173 -11.08 1.65 -2.39
CA MET A 173 -10.62 3.04 -2.28
C MET A 173 -11.18 3.72 -1.03
N GLN A 174 -12.49 3.59 -0.78
CA GLN A 174 -13.14 4.15 0.40
C GLN A 174 -12.51 3.60 1.69
N LYS A 175 -12.32 2.29 1.77
CA LYS A 175 -11.72 1.64 2.95
C LYS A 175 -10.30 2.17 3.22
N GLU A 176 -9.48 2.35 2.18
CA GLU A 176 -8.15 2.93 2.31
C GLU A 176 -8.22 4.39 2.84
N LEU A 177 -9.12 5.21 2.28
CA LEU A 177 -9.31 6.59 2.70
C LEU A 177 -9.85 6.69 4.13
N ASP A 178 -10.77 5.80 4.55
CA ASP A 178 -11.33 5.79 5.89
C ASP A 178 -10.27 5.42 6.94
N TYR A 179 -9.46 4.39 6.68
CA TYR A 179 -8.45 3.95 7.65
C TYR A 179 -7.20 4.84 7.66
N LEU A 180 -6.59 5.08 6.50
CA LEU A 180 -5.39 5.93 6.42
C LEU A 180 -5.72 7.40 6.68
N GLY A 181 -6.80 7.91 6.08
CA GLY A 181 -7.25 9.29 6.30
C GLY A 181 -7.69 9.51 7.75
N GLY A 182 -8.47 8.59 8.30
CA GLY A 182 -8.88 8.64 9.70
C GLY A 182 -7.70 8.64 10.67
N ALA A 183 -6.67 7.83 10.39
CA ALA A 183 -5.45 7.80 11.19
C ALA A 183 -4.63 9.11 11.11
N ILE A 184 -4.70 9.85 9.99
CA ILE A 184 -3.95 11.10 9.81
C ILE A 184 -4.73 12.31 10.29
N ASP A 185 -6.02 12.40 9.93
CA ASP A 185 -6.82 13.62 10.11
C ASP A 185 -7.47 13.68 11.50
N ASN A 186 -7.90 12.55 12.05
CA ASN A 186 -8.60 12.50 13.34
C ASN A 186 -8.31 11.21 14.12
N PRO A 187 -7.03 10.98 14.53
CA PRO A 187 -6.64 9.75 15.25
C PRO A 187 -7.23 9.73 16.66
N LYS A 188 -7.65 8.54 17.12
CA LYS A 188 -7.86 8.29 18.54
C LYS A 188 -6.49 8.24 19.23
N ARG A 189 -6.31 9.00 20.31
CA ARG A 189 -5.03 9.08 21.02
C ARG A 189 -4.94 8.12 22.20
N PRO A 190 -3.76 7.63 22.56
CA PRO A 190 -2.45 7.93 21.96
C PRO A 190 -2.29 7.38 20.54
N TYR A 191 -1.61 8.15 19.67
CA TYR A 191 -1.32 7.78 18.29
C TYR A 191 0.16 7.41 18.14
N LEU A 192 0.43 6.20 17.68
CA LEU A 192 1.76 5.63 17.47
C LEU A 192 2.03 5.42 15.98
N ALA A 193 3.19 5.87 15.51
CA ALA A 193 3.76 5.46 14.24
C ALA A 193 4.91 4.47 14.46
N ILE A 194 4.91 3.36 13.74
CA ILE A 194 6.00 2.37 13.72
C ILE A 194 6.59 2.39 12.32
N LEU A 195 7.84 2.80 12.20
CA LEU A 195 8.56 2.93 10.95
C LEU A 195 9.80 2.04 10.96
N GLY A 196 9.93 1.21 9.95
CA GLY A 196 11.06 0.29 9.79
C GLY A 196 11.52 0.17 8.35
N GLY A 197 12.25 -0.90 8.07
CA GLY A 197 12.82 -1.17 6.77
C GLY A 197 14.29 -0.81 6.67
N ALA A 198 14.89 -0.98 5.48
CA ALA A 198 16.32 -0.92 5.29
C ALA A 198 16.89 0.52 5.29
N LYS A 199 16.14 1.50 4.75
CA LYS A 199 16.68 2.82 4.41
C LYS A 199 15.85 3.97 4.96
N ILE A 200 16.51 4.98 5.53
CA ILE A 200 15.88 6.21 5.98
C ILE A 200 15.42 7.09 4.81
N SER A 201 16.15 7.08 3.68
CA SER A 201 15.87 7.93 2.51
C SER A 201 14.43 7.80 2.01
N GLY A 202 13.86 6.59 2.07
CA GLY A 202 12.47 6.34 1.69
C GLY A 202 11.43 6.67 2.77
N LYS A 203 11.84 7.20 3.93
CA LYS A 203 10.95 7.43 5.09
C LYS A 203 11.05 8.85 5.67
N ILE A 204 11.97 9.67 5.19
CA ILE A 204 12.21 11.02 5.75
C ILE A 204 10.94 11.85 5.73
N ASP A 205 10.25 11.89 4.59
CA ASP A 205 9.03 12.70 4.43
C ASP A 205 7.90 12.20 5.33
N VAL A 206 7.77 10.87 5.48
CA VAL A 206 6.82 10.25 6.42
C VAL A 206 7.14 10.65 7.86
N ILE A 207 8.42 10.52 8.29
CA ILE A 207 8.87 10.89 9.62
C ILE A 207 8.51 12.36 9.88
N MET A 208 8.86 13.24 8.95
CA MET A 208 8.66 14.69 9.11
C MET A 208 7.19 15.07 9.14
N ASN A 209 6.33 14.44 8.30
CA ASN A 209 4.90 14.72 8.31
C ASN A 209 4.20 14.20 9.57
N LEU A 210 4.56 13.00 10.02
CA LEU A 210 3.94 12.39 11.21
C LEU A 210 4.45 13.00 12.52
N PHE A 211 5.60 13.69 12.50
CA PHE A 211 6.26 14.21 13.68
C PHE A 211 5.37 15.10 14.57
N SER A 212 4.52 15.91 13.95
CA SER A 212 3.57 16.78 14.65
C SER A 212 2.21 16.15 14.91
N LYS A 213 1.98 14.93 14.41
CA LYS A 213 0.66 14.27 14.44
C LYS A 213 0.59 13.15 15.47
N VAL A 214 1.72 12.48 15.73
CA VAL A 214 1.80 11.31 16.62
C VAL A 214 2.22 11.69 18.04
N ASP A 215 1.81 10.89 19.02
CA ASP A 215 2.24 11.00 20.41
C ASP A 215 3.55 10.23 20.64
N SER A 216 3.76 9.17 19.89
CA SER A 216 5.00 8.39 19.90
C SER A 216 5.36 7.85 18.53
N MET A 217 6.64 7.64 18.31
CA MET A 217 7.17 7.06 17.07
C MET A 217 8.25 6.03 17.41
N ILE A 218 8.13 4.86 16.83
CA ILE A 218 9.14 3.79 16.87
C ILE A 218 9.87 3.79 15.54
N ILE A 219 11.19 3.84 15.57
CA ILE A 219 12.06 3.67 14.41
C ILE A 219 12.88 2.40 14.61
N GLY A 220 12.72 1.43 13.68
CA GLY A 220 13.41 0.14 13.71
C GLY A 220 13.96 -0.24 12.34
N GLY A 221 14.35 -1.51 12.21
CA GLY A 221 14.95 -2.02 10.97
C GLY A 221 16.33 -1.44 10.68
N GLY A 222 16.84 -1.67 9.48
CA GLY A 222 18.16 -1.21 9.04
C GLY A 222 18.34 0.31 9.09
N MET A 223 17.25 1.07 8.90
CA MET A 223 17.30 2.54 8.96
C MET A 223 17.70 3.08 10.33
N ALA A 224 17.48 2.34 11.41
CA ALA A 224 17.85 2.75 12.77
C ALA A 224 19.37 2.97 12.92
N TYR A 225 20.20 2.22 12.16
CA TYR A 225 21.65 2.33 12.25
C TYR A 225 22.18 3.67 11.74
N THR A 226 21.51 4.33 10.81
CA THR A 226 21.85 5.70 10.40
C THR A 226 21.61 6.70 11.53
N PHE A 227 20.56 6.50 12.35
CA PHE A 227 20.32 7.32 13.56
C PHE A 227 21.36 7.05 14.65
N TYR A 228 21.71 5.78 14.90
CA TYR A 228 22.77 5.45 15.88
C TYR A 228 24.12 6.06 15.48
N LYS A 229 24.47 6.01 14.18
CA LYS A 229 25.71 6.66 13.70
C LYS A 229 25.64 8.18 13.84
N ALA A 230 24.47 8.79 13.66
CA ALA A 230 24.25 10.22 13.90
C ALA A 230 24.43 10.60 15.38
N GLU A 231 24.15 9.70 16.32
CA GLU A 231 24.43 9.83 17.77
C GLU A 231 25.88 9.50 18.12
N GLY A 232 26.71 9.11 17.15
CA GLY A 232 28.12 8.76 17.41
C GLY A 232 28.35 7.34 17.92
N LYS A 233 27.33 6.46 17.83
CA LYS A 233 27.46 5.05 18.25
C LYS A 233 28.15 4.21 17.18
N GLU A 234 28.80 3.15 17.61
CA GLU A 234 29.32 2.12 16.72
C GLU A 234 28.16 1.25 16.23
N ILE A 235 28.19 0.88 14.94
CA ILE A 235 27.14 0.10 14.27
C ILE A 235 27.66 -1.17 13.59
N GLY A 236 28.95 -1.50 13.79
CA GLY A 236 29.60 -2.62 13.14
C GLY A 236 29.54 -2.51 11.61
N THR A 237 29.17 -3.60 10.97
CA THR A 237 28.99 -3.68 9.51
C THR A 237 27.51 -3.52 9.09
N SER A 238 26.66 -2.97 9.96
CA SER A 238 25.24 -2.74 9.69
C SER A 238 25.02 -1.76 8.54
N LEU A 239 23.81 -1.79 7.97
CA LEU A 239 23.41 -0.87 6.92
C LEU A 239 23.58 0.60 7.38
N LEU A 240 24.14 1.42 6.50
CA LEU A 240 24.34 2.85 6.73
C LEU A 240 24.08 3.64 5.45
N GLU A 241 23.23 4.65 5.53
CA GLU A 241 23.14 5.71 4.52
C GLU A 241 23.94 6.93 5.01
N ALA A 242 25.25 6.91 4.72
CA ALA A 242 26.19 7.92 5.22
C ALA A 242 25.80 9.36 4.83
N GLU A 243 25.25 9.53 3.63
CA GLU A 243 24.76 10.81 3.11
C GLU A 243 23.49 11.31 3.83
N LYS A 244 22.87 10.49 4.68
CA LYS A 244 21.66 10.82 5.45
C LYS A 244 21.93 11.06 6.94
N ILE A 245 23.16 10.97 7.39
CA ILE A 245 23.52 11.20 8.81
C ILE A 245 23.08 12.59 9.29
N ASP A 246 23.27 13.63 8.47
CA ASP A 246 22.88 14.99 8.87
C ASP A 246 21.35 15.16 8.94
N VAL A 247 20.61 14.48 8.09
CA VAL A 247 19.14 14.44 8.16
C VAL A 247 18.69 13.70 9.43
N ALA A 248 19.33 12.57 9.76
CA ALA A 248 19.06 11.85 11.01
C ALA A 248 19.31 12.73 12.25
N LYS A 249 20.42 13.51 12.27
CA LYS A 249 20.68 14.49 13.33
C LYS A 249 19.55 15.52 13.46
N GLN A 250 19.07 16.07 12.33
CA GLN A 250 17.96 17.04 12.34
C GLN A 250 16.69 16.43 12.95
N VAL A 251 16.37 15.19 12.62
CA VAL A 251 15.22 14.47 13.21
C VAL A 251 15.40 14.30 14.71
N LEU A 252 16.59 13.88 15.17
CA LEU A 252 16.91 13.70 16.59
C LEU A 252 16.81 15.02 17.37
N GLU A 253 17.36 16.12 16.83
CA GLU A 253 17.26 17.45 17.46
C GLU A 253 15.80 17.94 17.54
N LYS A 254 15.03 17.74 16.47
CA LYS A 254 13.61 18.05 16.50
C LYS A 254 12.84 17.22 17.55
N ALA A 255 13.23 15.96 17.74
CA ALA A 255 12.63 15.11 18.76
C ALA A 255 12.87 15.64 20.18
N LYS A 256 14.07 16.14 20.47
CA LYS A 256 14.40 16.73 21.80
C LYS A 256 13.53 17.93 22.17
N THR A 257 13.10 18.69 21.19
CA THR A 257 12.28 19.90 21.40
C THR A 257 10.78 19.66 21.27
N SER A 258 10.37 18.45 20.85
CA SER A 258 8.97 18.06 20.70
C SER A 258 8.43 17.36 21.94
N LYS A 259 7.08 17.27 22.02
CA LYS A 259 6.41 16.45 23.03
C LYS A 259 6.29 14.97 22.60
N MET A 260 6.62 14.66 21.36
CA MET A 260 6.54 13.32 20.79
C MET A 260 7.65 12.44 21.37
N LYS A 261 7.29 11.23 21.79
CA LYS A 261 8.23 10.24 22.30
C LYS A 261 8.83 9.45 21.13
N LEU A 262 10.16 9.60 20.90
CA LEU A 262 10.88 8.84 19.87
C LEU A 262 11.57 7.63 20.51
N LEU A 263 11.33 6.45 19.94
CA LEU A 263 11.84 5.17 20.45
C LEU A 263 12.67 4.47 19.38
N PHE A 264 13.80 3.92 19.81
CA PHE A 264 14.69 3.07 19.01
C PHE A 264 14.90 1.72 19.71
N PRO A 265 15.33 0.67 18.99
CA PRO A 265 15.80 -0.55 19.62
C PRO A 265 16.94 -0.27 20.62
N VAL A 266 16.91 -0.95 21.77
CA VAL A 266 17.95 -0.86 22.81
C VAL A 266 18.91 -2.05 22.74
N ASP A 267 18.48 -3.13 22.12
CA ASP A 267 19.24 -4.34 21.83
C ASP A 267 18.88 -4.87 20.45
N VAL A 268 19.81 -5.59 19.85
CA VAL A 268 19.71 -6.10 18.47
C VAL A 268 20.27 -7.51 18.37
N VAL A 269 19.75 -8.27 17.42
CA VAL A 269 20.28 -9.58 17.00
C VAL A 269 21.31 -9.33 15.92
N VAL A 270 22.56 -9.73 16.18
CA VAL A 270 23.67 -9.49 15.25
C VAL A 270 24.24 -10.81 14.70
N ALA A 271 24.73 -10.75 13.47
CA ALA A 271 25.44 -11.85 12.80
C ALA A 271 26.58 -11.31 11.93
N LYS A 272 27.54 -12.18 11.57
CA LYS A 272 28.65 -11.80 10.67
C LYS A 272 28.21 -11.72 9.21
N GLU A 273 27.31 -12.61 8.81
CA GLU A 273 26.90 -12.77 7.41
C GLU A 273 25.40 -12.49 7.27
N PHE A 274 25.02 -11.92 6.14
CA PHE A 274 23.62 -11.75 5.75
C PHE A 274 23.08 -13.09 5.22
N ASN A 275 22.86 -14.02 6.15
CA ASN A 275 22.40 -15.38 5.86
C ASN A 275 21.55 -15.86 7.04
N ASN A 276 20.44 -16.54 6.75
CA ASN A 276 19.54 -17.10 7.76
C ASN A 276 20.25 -18.00 8.78
N ASP A 277 21.22 -18.79 8.33
CA ASP A 277 21.90 -19.79 9.16
C ASP A 277 23.19 -19.25 9.82
N SER A 278 23.48 -17.96 9.66
CA SER A 278 24.63 -17.31 10.31
C SER A 278 24.46 -17.34 11.84
N PRO A 279 25.50 -17.78 12.57
CA PRO A 279 25.47 -17.71 14.04
C PRO A 279 25.18 -16.30 14.51
N SER A 280 24.20 -16.16 15.39
CA SER A 280 23.71 -14.87 15.87
C SER A 280 23.74 -14.80 17.40
N GLU A 281 23.84 -13.56 17.91
CA GLU A 281 23.75 -13.26 19.33
C GLU A 281 23.00 -11.95 19.55
N VAL A 282 22.47 -11.76 20.76
CA VAL A 282 21.84 -10.51 21.18
C VAL A 282 22.86 -9.63 21.85
N VAL A 283 22.94 -8.39 21.40
CA VAL A 283 23.84 -7.38 21.99
C VAL A 283 23.09 -6.08 22.28
N SER A 284 23.51 -5.35 23.32
CA SER A 284 23.05 -3.96 23.48
C SER A 284 23.58 -3.11 22.32
N ILE A 285 22.79 -2.14 21.87
CA ILE A 285 23.23 -1.19 20.85
C ILE A 285 24.48 -0.39 21.23
N ASP A 286 24.75 -0.22 22.52
CA ASP A 286 25.94 0.45 23.03
C ASP A 286 27.19 -0.47 23.03
N LYS A 287 27.04 -1.74 22.70
CA LYS A 287 28.12 -2.76 22.66
C LYS A 287 28.20 -3.48 21.33
N MET A 288 27.95 -2.76 20.26
CA MET A 288 27.92 -3.32 18.91
C MET A 288 29.28 -3.83 18.47
N PRO A 289 29.45 -5.13 18.10
CA PRO A 289 30.69 -5.66 17.59
C PRO A 289 31.05 -5.04 16.24
N SER A 290 32.36 -4.76 16.04
CA SER A 290 32.86 -4.11 14.82
C SER A 290 32.74 -4.97 13.56
N ASP A 291 32.67 -6.30 13.72
CA ASP A 291 32.67 -7.31 12.64
C ASP A 291 31.29 -7.95 12.40
N LYS A 292 30.22 -7.42 13.03
CA LYS A 292 28.86 -7.93 12.88
C LYS A 292 27.88 -6.85 12.46
N MET A 293 26.79 -7.29 11.83
CA MET A 293 25.68 -6.44 11.43
C MET A 293 24.42 -6.81 12.22
N GLY A 294 23.60 -5.83 12.50
CA GLY A 294 22.30 -6.06 13.09
C GLY A 294 21.28 -6.48 12.04
N LEU A 295 20.54 -7.56 12.31
CA LEU A 295 19.59 -8.17 11.40
C LEU A 295 18.16 -8.21 11.96
N ASP A 296 17.99 -8.09 13.28
CA ASP A 296 16.68 -7.97 13.94
C ASP A 296 16.81 -7.19 15.26
N ILE A 297 15.69 -6.83 15.84
CA ILE A 297 15.63 -6.25 17.18
C ILE A 297 15.71 -7.35 18.26
N GLY A 298 16.29 -7.03 19.40
CA GLY A 298 16.43 -7.94 20.52
C GLY A 298 15.20 -7.99 21.45
N PRO A 299 15.21 -8.89 22.46
CA PRO A 299 14.08 -9.14 23.35
C PRO A 299 13.69 -7.92 24.21
N GLU A 300 14.64 -7.09 24.65
CA GLU A 300 14.31 -5.89 25.43
C GLU A 300 13.64 -4.83 24.56
N SER A 301 14.06 -4.71 23.29
CA SER A 301 13.42 -3.85 22.31
C SER A 301 11.99 -4.34 22.00
N ILE A 302 11.79 -5.63 21.85
CA ILE A 302 10.44 -6.23 21.66
C ILE A 302 9.53 -5.86 22.82
N LYS A 303 10.02 -6.00 24.07
CA LYS A 303 9.25 -5.65 25.26
C LYS A 303 8.89 -4.17 25.27
N LEU A 304 9.87 -3.30 25.04
CA LEU A 304 9.70 -1.85 24.98
C LEU A 304 8.65 -1.43 23.95
N PHE A 305 8.73 -1.99 22.73
CA PHE A 305 7.82 -1.66 21.65
C PHE A 305 6.41 -2.20 21.91
N ARG A 306 6.30 -3.43 22.44
CA ARG A 306 5.01 -4.01 22.81
C ARG A 306 4.29 -3.17 23.85
N GLU A 307 4.98 -2.66 24.86
CA GLU A 307 4.40 -1.78 25.89
C GLU A 307 3.84 -0.50 25.27
N GLU A 308 4.54 0.11 24.31
CA GLU A 308 4.09 1.34 23.63
C GLU A 308 2.91 1.05 22.70
N ILE A 309 2.95 -0.06 21.97
CA ILE A 309 1.85 -0.52 21.10
C ILE A 309 0.55 -0.70 21.90
N LEU A 310 0.62 -1.38 23.04
CA LEU A 310 -0.57 -1.70 23.85
C LEU A 310 -1.19 -0.49 24.56
N LYS A 311 -0.46 0.60 24.73
CA LYS A 311 -0.98 1.88 25.25
C LYS A 311 -1.71 2.69 24.18
N SER A 312 -1.43 2.43 22.92
CA SER A 312 -1.88 3.26 21.79
C SER A 312 -3.30 2.90 21.36
N LYS A 313 -4.02 3.88 20.80
CA LYS A 313 -5.40 3.74 20.30
C LYS A 313 -5.48 3.83 18.78
N THR A 314 -4.54 4.52 18.15
CA THR A 314 -4.33 4.51 16.71
C THR A 314 -2.88 4.13 16.45
N ILE A 315 -2.64 3.19 15.58
CA ILE A 315 -1.30 2.70 15.26
C ILE A 315 -1.18 2.56 13.75
N VAL A 316 -0.14 3.18 13.18
CA VAL A 316 0.25 2.99 11.79
C VAL A 316 1.61 2.31 11.76
N TRP A 317 1.72 1.19 11.04
CA TRP A 317 2.96 0.45 10.87
C TRP A 317 3.40 0.42 9.41
N ASN A 318 4.63 0.84 9.14
CA ASN A 318 5.22 0.85 7.80
C ASN A 318 6.71 0.48 7.83
N GLY A 319 7.02 -0.76 7.48
CA GLY A 319 8.37 -1.32 7.39
C GLY A 319 8.71 -2.29 8.54
N PRO A 320 9.35 -3.43 8.24
CA PRO A 320 9.69 -4.47 9.21
C PRO A 320 10.79 -4.00 10.18
N MET A 321 10.89 -4.70 11.31
CA MET A 321 11.89 -4.41 12.37
C MET A 321 13.20 -5.15 12.16
N GLY A 322 13.20 -6.20 11.36
CA GLY A 322 14.35 -7.03 11.03
C GLY A 322 14.23 -7.61 9.62
N VAL A 323 15.11 -8.53 9.27
CA VAL A 323 15.13 -9.25 7.99
C VAL A 323 14.10 -10.38 8.06
N PHE A 324 12.81 -10.02 8.00
CA PHE A 324 11.68 -10.92 8.23
C PHE A 324 11.57 -12.06 7.21
N GLU A 325 12.23 -11.95 6.07
CA GLU A 325 12.34 -13.01 5.06
C GLU A 325 13.15 -14.20 5.58
N MET A 326 14.05 -13.97 6.54
CA MET A 326 14.88 -14.96 7.21
C MET A 326 14.26 -15.29 8.57
N ASP A 327 13.81 -16.53 8.78
CA ASP A 327 13.09 -16.95 9.98
C ASP A 327 13.87 -16.71 11.29
N ASN A 328 15.19 -16.80 11.26
CA ASN A 328 16.05 -16.54 12.42
C ASN A 328 16.12 -15.05 12.78
N PHE A 329 15.75 -14.15 11.87
CA PHE A 329 15.76 -12.68 12.03
C PHE A 329 14.38 -12.04 11.83
N ALA A 330 13.31 -12.83 11.95
CA ALA A 330 11.92 -12.39 11.81
C ALA A 330 11.23 -12.11 13.16
N LYS A 331 11.81 -12.55 14.27
CA LYS A 331 11.17 -12.57 15.61
C LYS A 331 10.72 -11.19 16.07
N GLY A 332 11.50 -10.15 15.79
CA GLY A 332 11.15 -8.77 16.14
C GLY A 332 9.95 -8.26 15.36
N THR A 333 9.91 -8.54 14.06
CA THR A 333 8.80 -8.19 13.18
C THR A 333 7.52 -8.94 13.56
N ASP A 334 7.63 -10.25 13.83
CA ASP A 334 6.51 -11.08 14.25
C ASP A 334 5.94 -10.64 15.60
N ALA A 335 6.81 -10.26 16.54
CA ALA A 335 6.39 -9.76 17.84
C ALA A 335 5.62 -8.42 17.73
N VAL A 336 6.04 -7.52 16.84
CA VAL A 336 5.30 -6.30 16.54
C VAL A 336 3.94 -6.65 15.92
N ALA A 337 3.87 -7.56 14.96
CA ALA A 337 2.62 -8.00 14.35
C ALA A 337 1.64 -8.59 15.40
N GLN A 338 2.13 -9.43 16.30
CA GLN A 338 1.32 -9.99 17.39
C GLN A 338 0.83 -8.92 18.38
N ALA A 339 1.68 -7.96 18.73
CA ALA A 339 1.29 -6.85 19.60
C ALA A 339 0.20 -5.97 18.95
N LEU A 340 0.24 -5.77 17.63
CA LEU A 340 -0.81 -5.07 16.88
C LEU A 340 -2.14 -5.82 16.92
N VAL A 341 -2.12 -7.15 16.77
CA VAL A 341 -3.33 -7.98 16.91
C VAL A 341 -3.92 -7.86 18.32
N GLU A 342 -3.08 -7.91 19.35
CA GLU A 342 -3.53 -7.72 20.74
C GLU A 342 -4.13 -6.32 20.95
N ALA A 343 -3.48 -5.27 20.44
CA ALA A 343 -3.99 -3.90 20.51
C ALA A 343 -5.32 -3.76 19.79
N THR A 344 -5.47 -4.38 18.61
CA THR A 344 -6.74 -4.41 17.85
C THR A 344 -7.85 -5.08 18.68
N GLY A 345 -7.57 -6.21 19.31
CA GLY A 345 -8.51 -6.91 20.19
C GLY A 345 -8.94 -6.07 21.41
N LYS A 346 -8.12 -5.09 21.80
CA LYS A 346 -8.42 -4.09 22.86
C LYS A 346 -9.06 -2.80 22.31
N GLY A 347 -9.47 -2.80 21.05
CA GLY A 347 -10.18 -1.67 20.41
C GLY A 347 -9.29 -0.57 19.83
N ALA A 348 -8.00 -0.81 19.65
CA ALA A 348 -7.14 0.08 18.89
C ALA A 348 -7.41 -0.04 17.39
N ILE A 349 -7.23 1.05 16.66
CA ILE A 349 -7.22 1.06 15.19
C ILE A 349 -5.79 0.82 14.72
N THR A 350 -5.57 -0.28 14.02
CA THR A 350 -4.24 -0.69 13.53
C THR A 350 -4.24 -0.72 12.01
N VAL A 351 -3.37 0.07 11.41
CA VAL A 351 -3.26 0.22 9.96
C VAL A 351 -1.85 -0.17 9.54
N ILE A 352 -1.75 -1.18 8.69
CA ILE A 352 -0.47 -1.66 8.15
C ILE A 352 -0.32 -1.13 6.73
N GLY A 353 0.74 -0.35 6.48
CA GLY A 353 1.06 0.21 5.18
C GLY A 353 2.42 -0.26 4.67
N GLY A 354 2.58 -0.25 3.35
CA GLY A 354 3.80 -0.69 2.68
C GLY A 354 3.86 -2.18 2.38
N GLY A 355 4.52 -2.52 1.26
CA GLY A 355 4.56 -3.89 0.75
C GLY A 355 5.22 -4.88 1.71
N ASP A 356 6.35 -4.52 2.31
CA ASP A 356 7.10 -5.40 3.20
C ASP A 356 6.34 -5.68 4.50
N SER A 357 5.68 -4.66 5.08
CA SER A 357 4.85 -4.86 6.29
C SER A 357 3.62 -5.72 6.01
N ALA A 358 2.98 -5.50 4.84
CA ALA A 358 1.85 -6.32 4.40
C ALA A 358 2.29 -7.78 4.17
N ALA A 359 3.46 -8.00 3.57
CA ALA A 359 4.03 -9.33 3.39
C ALA A 359 4.39 -9.99 4.73
N ALA A 360 4.98 -9.23 5.67
CA ALA A 360 5.35 -9.73 6.99
C ALA A 360 4.13 -10.18 7.79
N ILE A 361 3.06 -9.36 7.86
CA ILE A 361 1.85 -9.74 8.60
C ILE A 361 1.08 -10.88 7.94
N ALA A 362 1.13 -10.99 6.60
CA ALA A 362 0.57 -12.11 5.85
C ALA A 362 1.36 -13.40 6.11
N LYS A 363 2.71 -13.36 6.09
CA LYS A 363 3.59 -14.49 6.45
C LYS A 363 3.30 -15.00 7.85
N ALA A 364 3.03 -14.09 8.79
CA ALA A 364 2.66 -14.45 10.18
C ALA A 364 1.21 -14.99 10.31
N GLY A 365 0.38 -14.97 9.25
CA GLY A 365 -1.02 -15.41 9.29
C GLY A 365 -1.93 -14.51 10.15
N LEU A 366 -1.63 -13.21 10.22
CA LEU A 366 -2.28 -12.26 11.12
C LEU A 366 -3.00 -11.11 10.38
N ALA A 367 -3.03 -11.12 9.06
CA ALA A 367 -3.55 -10.01 8.26
C ALA A 367 -5.05 -9.71 8.49
N ASP A 368 -5.84 -10.73 8.80
CA ASP A 368 -7.28 -10.64 9.10
C ASP A 368 -7.59 -10.23 10.56
N LYS A 369 -6.57 -10.15 11.42
CA LYS A 369 -6.69 -9.85 12.86
C LYS A 369 -6.34 -8.41 13.22
N VAL A 370 -6.01 -7.58 12.25
CA VAL A 370 -5.77 -6.15 12.38
C VAL A 370 -6.88 -5.35 11.71
N SER A 371 -6.98 -4.05 11.99
CA SER A 371 -8.09 -3.24 11.46
C SER A 371 -8.01 -3.08 9.95
N HIS A 372 -6.81 -2.86 9.39
CA HIS A 372 -6.62 -2.70 7.95
C HIS A 372 -5.18 -3.01 7.51
N VAL A 373 -5.04 -3.80 6.46
CA VAL A 373 -3.78 -3.95 5.71
C VAL A 373 -3.96 -3.25 4.38
N SER A 374 -3.22 -2.16 4.17
CA SER A 374 -3.32 -1.37 2.94
C SER A 374 -2.76 -2.14 1.75
N THR A 375 -3.50 -2.10 0.66
CA THR A 375 -3.06 -2.63 -0.64
C THR A 375 -2.27 -1.60 -1.46
N GLY A 376 -2.13 -0.38 -0.92
CA GLY A 376 -1.63 0.79 -1.62
C GLY A 376 -0.12 0.81 -1.89
N GLY A 377 0.69 0.05 -1.15
CA GLY A 377 2.14 0.06 -1.32
C GLY A 377 2.73 1.48 -1.29
N GLY A 378 3.25 1.96 -2.43
CA GLY A 378 3.78 3.31 -2.56
C GLY A 378 2.75 4.43 -2.33
N ALA A 379 1.50 4.22 -2.74
CA ALA A 379 0.43 5.19 -2.51
C ALA A 379 0.15 5.40 -1.01
N SER A 380 0.19 4.33 -0.22
CA SER A 380 0.05 4.44 1.25
C SER A 380 1.17 5.25 1.87
N LEU A 381 2.40 5.05 1.37
CA LEU A 381 3.56 5.80 1.85
C LEU A 381 3.42 7.29 1.53
N GLU A 382 3.13 7.63 0.26
CA GLU A 382 2.93 9.02 -0.16
C GLU A 382 1.75 9.69 0.57
N PHE A 383 0.71 8.93 0.88
CA PHE A 383 -0.41 9.43 1.68
C PHE A 383 0.03 9.76 3.12
N LEU A 384 0.85 8.89 3.73
CA LEU A 384 1.43 9.13 5.06
C LEU A 384 2.44 10.30 5.05
N GLU A 385 3.09 10.58 3.92
CA GLU A 385 3.91 11.77 3.69
C GLU A 385 3.09 13.07 3.65
N GLY A 386 1.76 12.97 3.61
CA GLY A 386 0.85 14.11 3.50
C GLY A 386 0.66 14.61 2.07
N LYS A 387 1.09 13.84 1.09
CA LYS A 387 0.92 14.18 -0.32
C LYS A 387 -0.54 14.00 -0.75
N ILE A 388 -1.00 14.88 -1.61
CA ILE A 388 -2.29 14.74 -2.27
C ILE A 388 -2.13 13.72 -3.39
N LEU A 389 -2.85 12.61 -3.30
CA LEU A 389 -2.84 11.58 -4.34
C LEU A 389 -3.72 12.03 -5.52
N PRO A 390 -3.15 12.16 -6.75
CA PRO A 390 -3.90 12.66 -7.91
C PRO A 390 -5.18 11.88 -8.20
N GLY A 391 -5.13 10.54 -8.13
CA GLY A 391 -6.31 9.69 -8.37
C GLY A 391 -7.39 9.79 -7.30
N VAL A 392 -7.07 10.33 -6.11
CA VAL A 392 -8.05 10.64 -5.07
C VAL A 392 -8.57 12.07 -5.24
N ALA A 393 -7.67 13.02 -5.48
CA ALA A 393 -8.04 14.43 -5.70
C ALA A 393 -9.03 14.60 -6.84
N ALA A 394 -8.87 13.82 -7.91
CA ALA A 394 -9.71 13.84 -9.10
C ALA A 394 -11.14 13.31 -8.89
N LEU A 395 -11.43 12.66 -7.76
CA LEU A 395 -12.79 12.21 -7.44
C LEU A 395 -13.70 13.38 -7.04
N THR A 396 -14.97 13.25 -7.33
CA THR A 396 -16.01 14.24 -7.00
C THR A 396 -16.14 14.38 -5.49
N ASP A 397 -16.13 15.62 -5.00
CA ASP A 397 -16.35 15.93 -3.59
C ASP A 397 -17.81 15.72 -3.18
N LYS A 398 -18.02 15.17 -1.99
CA LYS A 398 -19.35 15.07 -1.37
C LYS A 398 -19.69 16.44 -0.82
N LYS A 399 -20.82 16.99 -1.29
CA LYS A 399 -21.33 18.29 -0.83
C LYS A 399 -21.82 18.24 0.61
#